data_f50924995dddc2d9bbe4a67dbf096743
#
_entry.id   f50924995dddc2d9bbe4a67dbf096743
#
_cell.length_a   1.000
_cell.length_b   1.000
_cell.length_c   1.000
_cell.angle_alpha   90.00
_cell.angle_beta   90.00
_cell.angle_gamma   90.00
#
_symmetry.space_group_name_H-M   'P 1'
#
loop_
_entity.id
_entity.type
_entity.pdbx_description
1 polymer ?
#
loop_
_entity_poly.entity_id
_entity_poly.type
_entity_poly.pdbx_seq_one_letter_code
_entity_poly.pdbx_strand_id
1 'polypeptide(L)'
;MARKPREDHDFDSAEAVFAFDAQLRIRAWNEPAEKLTGIHAEEAVGRHCWQVLRGVGSEGEPLCQPGCSYARLLLEGRPPPSSEVVIETPEGPRPVSLSVIKISRGKQPLFLHLMQKAERPLGPEQARRLSPRQREVLELLAQGLRAREIASHLGLAEFTVRNHIREIRSRLGCHSQLEVVAKLRRRQIV
;
A
#
# COMPACT_ATOMS: atom_id res chain seq x y z
N MET A 1 12.51 27.92 -22.32
CA MET A 1 12.39 27.99 -20.86
C MET A 1 13.43 27.08 -20.25
N ALA A 2 14.38 27.63 -19.50
CA ALA A 2 15.47 26.86 -18.91
C ALA A 2 14.93 26.01 -17.76
N ARG A 3 15.17 24.69 -17.81
CA ARG A 3 14.88 23.77 -16.71
C ARG A 3 15.68 24.22 -15.48
N LYS A 4 14.99 24.53 -14.39
CA LYS A 4 15.64 24.83 -13.10
C LYS A 4 16.57 23.67 -12.74
N PRO A 5 17.78 23.92 -12.19
CA PRO A 5 18.69 22.85 -11.83
C PRO A 5 17.96 21.86 -10.88
N ARG A 6 18.02 20.59 -11.26
CA ARG A 6 17.51 19.48 -10.43
C ARG A 6 18.29 19.48 -9.13
N GLU A 7 17.62 19.64 -8.01
CA GLU A 7 18.26 19.46 -6.70
C GLU A 7 18.70 18.01 -6.54
N ASP A 8 19.72 17.76 -5.73
CA ASP A 8 20.43 16.48 -5.49
C ASP A 8 19.55 15.26 -5.09
N HIS A 9 18.25 15.35 -5.21
CA HIS A 9 17.26 14.34 -4.81
C HIS A 9 16.38 13.83 -5.95
N ASP A 10 16.89 13.91 -7.19
CA ASP A 10 16.20 13.35 -8.34
C ASP A 10 16.35 11.82 -8.36
N PHE A 11 15.25 11.11 -8.50
CA PHE A 11 15.25 9.66 -8.61
C PHE A 11 14.27 9.22 -9.71
N ASP A 12 14.71 8.26 -10.50
CA ASP A 12 13.89 7.63 -11.51
C ASP A 12 13.23 6.37 -10.94
N SER A 13 11.93 6.27 -11.07
CA SER A 13 11.14 5.12 -10.66
C SER A 13 9.92 5.02 -11.56
N ALA A 14 9.53 3.79 -11.93
CA ALA A 14 8.27 3.53 -12.58
C ALA A 14 7.07 3.75 -11.66
N GLU A 15 7.30 3.70 -10.35
CA GLU A 15 6.29 3.89 -9.32
C GLU A 15 6.21 5.37 -8.91
N ALA A 16 5.04 5.77 -8.41
CA ALA A 16 4.85 7.09 -7.83
C ALA A 16 5.62 7.21 -6.51
N VAL A 17 6.62 8.09 -6.48
CA VAL A 17 7.49 8.28 -5.32
C VAL A 17 7.66 9.76 -5.05
N PHE A 18 7.70 10.10 -3.77
CA PHE A 18 8.15 11.43 -3.33
C PHE A 18 9.07 11.32 -2.12
N ALA A 19 9.97 12.29 -2.00
CA ALA A 19 10.87 12.41 -0.87
C ALA A 19 10.47 13.58 0.03
N PHE A 20 10.66 13.43 1.34
CA PHE A 20 10.46 14.50 2.31
C PHE A 20 11.50 14.46 3.42
N ASP A 21 11.75 15.60 4.04
CA ASP A 21 12.70 15.74 5.14
C ASP A 21 12.06 15.51 6.53
N ALA A 22 12.87 15.66 7.59
CA ALA A 22 12.40 15.51 8.97
C ALA A 22 11.34 16.55 9.38
N GLN A 23 11.23 17.66 8.67
CA GLN A 23 10.20 18.68 8.84
C GLN A 23 8.95 18.41 7.99
N LEU A 24 8.87 17.23 7.35
CA LEU A 24 7.78 16.80 6.48
C LEU A 24 7.62 17.66 5.23
N ARG A 25 8.67 18.38 4.79
CA ARG A 25 8.66 19.15 3.54
C ARG A 25 9.08 18.26 2.39
N ILE A 26 8.32 18.30 1.31
CA ILE A 26 8.61 17.56 0.09
C ILE A 26 9.90 18.12 -0.52
N ARG A 27 10.84 17.26 -0.84
CA ARG A 27 12.14 17.57 -1.43
C ARG A 27 12.27 17.07 -2.87
N ALA A 28 11.50 16.05 -3.22
CA ALA A 28 11.41 15.54 -4.57
C ALA A 28 10.02 14.94 -4.81
N TRP A 29 9.58 15.00 -6.08
CA TRP A 29 8.27 14.53 -6.53
C TRP A 29 8.43 14.07 -7.98
N ASN A 30 8.31 12.78 -8.25
CA ASN A 30 8.57 12.24 -9.58
C ASN A 30 7.35 12.33 -10.51
N GLU A 31 7.60 12.15 -11.81
CA GLU A 31 6.56 12.21 -12.84
C GLU A 31 5.41 11.21 -12.61
N PRO A 32 5.64 9.94 -12.19
CA PRO A 32 4.55 9.05 -11.81
C PRO A 32 3.69 9.56 -10.65
N ALA A 33 4.28 10.27 -9.67
CA ALA A 33 3.51 10.90 -8.59
C ALA A 33 2.66 12.07 -9.11
N GLU A 34 3.15 12.85 -10.08
CA GLU A 34 2.34 13.87 -10.76
C GLU A 34 1.15 13.24 -11.48
N LYS A 35 1.39 12.18 -12.25
CA LYS A 35 0.32 11.45 -12.98
C LYS A 35 -0.72 10.85 -12.04
N LEU A 36 -0.29 10.31 -10.90
CA LEU A 36 -1.20 9.70 -9.93
C LEU A 36 -2.08 10.75 -9.23
N THR A 37 -1.49 11.85 -8.80
CA THR A 37 -2.15 12.84 -7.95
C THR A 37 -2.73 14.03 -8.71
N GLY A 38 -2.27 14.25 -9.95
CA GLY A 38 -2.57 15.45 -10.71
C GLY A 38 -1.86 16.72 -10.22
N ILE A 39 -0.93 16.59 -9.27
CA ILE A 39 -0.19 17.71 -8.67
C ILE A 39 1.21 17.74 -9.28
N HIS A 40 1.61 18.86 -9.86
CA HIS A 40 2.93 19.04 -10.44
C HIS A 40 4.02 19.20 -9.37
N ALA A 41 5.24 18.75 -9.69
CA ALA A 41 6.38 18.84 -8.77
C ALA A 41 6.64 20.29 -8.31
N GLU A 42 6.44 21.26 -9.20
CA GLU A 42 6.58 22.69 -8.89
C GLU A 42 5.62 23.18 -7.81
N GLU A 43 4.44 22.54 -7.69
CA GLU A 43 3.44 22.84 -6.67
C GLU A 43 3.67 22.05 -5.38
N ALA A 44 4.25 20.86 -5.49
CA ALA A 44 4.44 19.95 -4.36
C ALA A 44 5.72 20.24 -3.58
N VAL A 45 6.85 20.47 -4.28
CA VAL A 45 8.18 20.63 -3.67
C VAL A 45 8.23 21.88 -2.78
N GLY A 46 8.80 21.73 -1.58
CA GLY A 46 8.87 22.78 -0.57
C GLY A 46 7.65 22.86 0.36
N ARG A 47 6.52 22.30 -0.04
CA ARG A 47 5.33 22.25 0.83
C ARG A 47 5.38 21.05 1.78
N HIS A 48 4.58 21.08 2.81
CA HIS A 48 4.44 19.93 3.71
C HIS A 48 3.65 18.81 3.02
N CYS A 49 4.14 17.56 3.12
CA CYS A 49 3.52 16.42 2.45
C CYS A 49 2.05 16.20 2.86
N TRP A 50 1.70 16.49 4.11
CA TRP A 50 0.32 16.39 4.60
C TRP A 50 -0.62 17.43 3.99
N GLN A 51 -0.11 18.61 3.55
CA GLN A 51 -0.90 19.62 2.85
C GLN A 51 -1.15 19.26 1.39
N VAL A 52 -0.24 18.49 0.80
CA VAL A 52 -0.30 18.09 -0.61
C VAL A 52 -1.15 16.84 -0.78
N LEU A 53 -0.86 15.77 -0.04
CA LEU A 53 -1.55 14.49 -0.17
C LEU A 53 -2.94 14.49 0.46
N ARG A 54 -3.11 15.13 1.62
CA ARG A 54 -4.37 15.16 2.38
C ARG A 54 -5.00 13.78 2.57
N GLY A 55 -4.14 12.75 2.71
CA GLY A 55 -4.58 11.37 2.77
C GLY A 55 -5.42 11.08 4.00
N VAL A 56 -6.51 10.36 3.79
CA VAL A 56 -7.43 9.92 4.85
C VAL A 56 -7.46 8.39 4.92
N GLY A 57 -7.81 7.86 6.06
CA GLY A 57 -8.03 6.43 6.24
C GLY A 57 -9.35 5.96 5.66
N SER A 58 -9.65 4.68 5.80
CA SER A 58 -10.85 4.04 5.26
C SER A 58 -12.16 4.57 5.85
N GLU A 59 -12.10 5.15 7.05
CA GLU A 59 -13.25 5.75 7.75
C GLU A 59 -13.28 7.28 7.62
N GLY A 60 -12.39 7.85 6.80
CA GLY A 60 -12.31 9.29 6.56
C GLY A 60 -11.48 10.05 7.59
N GLU A 61 -10.84 9.37 8.55
CA GLU A 61 -9.94 9.99 9.53
C GLU A 61 -8.67 10.52 8.83
N PRO A 62 -8.18 11.73 9.18
CA PRO A 62 -7.00 12.30 8.56
C PRO A 62 -5.74 11.53 8.98
N LEU A 63 -5.10 10.84 8.03
CA LEU A 63 -3.82 10.17 8.23
C LEU A 63 -2.64 11.08 7.91
N CYS A 64 -2.76 11.88 6.85
CA CYS A 64 -1.77 12.89 6.51
C CYS A 64 -2.06 14.18 7.29
N GLN A 65 -1.30 14.42 8.37
CA GLN A 65 -1.48 15.55 9.27
C GLN A 65 -0.15 16.04 9.87
N PRO A 66 -0.10 17.23 10.48
CA PRO A 66 1.06 17.66 11.24
C PRO A 66 1.43 16.64 12.32
N GLY A 67 2.74 16.37 12.49
CA GLY A 67 3.21 15.38 13.47
C GLY A 67 2.99 13.94 13.04
N CYS A 68 3.04 13.68 11.75
CA CYS A 68 2.87 12.36 11.15
C CYS A 68 3.56 11.24 11.96
N SER A 69 2.78 10.26 12.41
CA SER A 69 3.27 9.14 13.21
C SER A 69 4.30 8.27 12.47
N TYR A 70 4.20 8.19 11.15
CA TYR A 70 5.15 7.45 10.31
C TYR A 70 6.55 8.04 10.35
N ALA A 71 6.66 9.36 10.15
CA ALA A 71 7.94 10.05 10.23
C ALA A 71 8.55 9.92 11.64
N ARG A 72 7.74 10.04 12.69
CA ARG A 72 8.19 9.86 14.08
C ARG A 72 8.74 8.45 14.30
N LEU A 73 8.00 7.41 13.93
CA LEU A 73 8.45 6.02 14.06
C LEU A 73 9.76 5.76 13.31
N LEU A 74 9.91 6.33 12.12
CA LEU A 74 11.15 6.21 11.36
C LEU A 74 12.33 6.92 12.01
N LEU A 75 12.12 8.09 12.61
CA LEU A 75 13.14 8.81 13.36
C LEU A 75 13.59 8.01 14.58
N GLU A 76 12.66 7.31 15.23
CA GLU A 76 12.93 6.39 16.35
C GLU A 76 13.55 5.05 15.90
N GLY A 77 13.83 4.85 14.61
CA GLY A 77 14.39 3.61 14.08
C GLY A 77 13.38 2.44 14.01
N ARG A 78 12.09 2.72 14.09
CA ARG A 78 10.98 1.77 14.05
C ARG A 78 10.20 1.96 12.74
N PRO A 79 10.56 1.27 11.65
CA PRO A 79 9.85 1.45 10.38
C PRO A 79 8.39 1.02 10.52
N PRO A 80 7.44 1.90 10.17
CA PRO A 80 6.03 1.56 10.20
C PRO A 80 5.69 0.57 9.06
N PRO A 81 4.65 -0.25 9.22
CA PRO A 81 4.13 -1.06 8.12
C PRO A 81 3.58 -0.16 7.02
N SER A 82 3.42 -0.72 5.82
CA SER A 82 2.67 -0.05 4.75
C SER A 82 1.24 0.20 5.19
N SER A 83 0.70 1.36 4.84
CA SER A 83 -0.68 1.74 5.15
C SER A 83 -1.46 2.08 3.90
N GLU A 84 -2.73 1.75 3.93
CA GLU A 84 -3.66 2.23 2.92
C GLU A 84 -4.17 3.61 3.31
N VAL A 85 -4.13 4.53 2.36
CA VAL A 85 -4.72 5.86 2.48
C VAL A 85 -5.54 6.16 1.23
N VAL A 86 -6.60 6.90 1.39
CA VAL A 86 -7.35 7.45 0.26
C VAL A 86 -6.81 8.85 0.01
N ILE A 87 -6.36 9.09 -1.21
CA ILE A 87 -5.92 10.39 -1.69
C ILE A 87 -6.84 10.90 -2.78
N GLU A 88 -6.93 12.21 -2.92
CA GLU A 88 -7.62 12.83 -4.06
C GLU A 88 -6.75 12.70 -5.31
N THR A 89 -7.40 12.31 -6.42
CA THR A 89 -6.78 12.26 -7.75
C THR A 89 -7.67 12.95 -8.76
N PRO A 90 -7.18 13.28 -9.98
CA PRO A 90 -8.01 13.87 -11.03
C PRO A 90 -9.25 13.04 -11.40
N GLU A 91 -9.19 11.73 -11.14
CA GLU A 91 -10.27 10.77 -11.40
C GLU A 91 -11.18 10.55 -10.17
N GLY A 92 -10.96 11.30 -9.10
CA GLY A 92 -11.65 11.16 -7.81
C GLY A 92 -10.84 10.46 -6.73
N PRO A 93 -11.42 10.25 -5.55
CA PRO A 93 -10.75 9.60 -4.42
C PRO A 93 -10.25 8.19 -4.78
N ARG A 94 -8.98 7.92 -4.49
CA ARG A 94 -8.35 6.64 -4.82
C ARG A 94 -7.57 6.07 -3.64
N PRO A 95 -7.78 4.80 -3.29
CA PRO A 95 -6.97 4.13 -2.29
C PRO A 95 -5.57 3.84 -2.86
N VAL A 96 -4.55 4.21 -2.10
CA VAL A 96 -3.14 3.92 -2.37
C VAL A 96 -2.49 3.29 -1.15
N SER A 97 -1.57 2.36 -1.40
CA SER A 97 -0.70 1.82 -0.35
C SER A 97 0.53 2.72 -0.23
N LEU A 98 0.75 3.27 0.95
CA LEU A 98 1.94 4.04 1.27
C LEU A 98 2.95 3.18 2.01
N SER A 99 4.12 3.01 1.42
CA SER A 99 5.30 2.48 2.09
C SER A 99 6.29 3.60 2.29
N VAL A 100 7.04 3.57 3.40
CA VAL A 100 8.02 4.60 3.69
C VAL A 100 9.39 4.00 3.97
N ILE A 101 10.42 4.59 3.38
CA ILE A 101 11.82 4.18 3.50
C ILE A 101 12.61 5.36 4.04
N LYS A 102 13.44 5.14 5.07
CA LYS A 102 14.40 6.13 5.55
C LYS A 102 15.72 5.97 4.81
N ILE A 103 16.20 7.04 4.23
CA ILE A 103 17.52 7.12 3.65
C ILE A 103 18.38 7.99 4.56
N SER A 104 19.43 7.40 5.11
CA SER A 104 20.45 8.12 5.92
C SER A 104 21.61 8.50 5.00
N ARG A 105 21.53 9.68 4.37
CA ARG A 105 22.62 10.23 3.55
C ARG A 105 22.98 11.61 4.12
N GLY A 106 24.21 11.74 4.60
CA GLY A 106 24.66 13.01 5.20
C GLY A 106 24.10 13.29 6.60
N LYS A 107 23.97 14.60 6.95
CA LYS A 107 23.58 15.05 8.30
C LYS A 107 22.08 15.01 8.58
N GLN A 108 21.24 14.91 7.54
CA GLN A 108 19.78 14.92 7.70
C GLN A 108 19.15 13.70 7.03
N PRO A 109 18.20 13.02 7.70
CA PRO A 109 17.49 11.91 7.11
C PRO A 109 16.54 12.40 6.00
N LEU A 110 16.46 11.64 4.93
CA LEU A 110 15.45 11.78 3.89
C LEU A 110 14.53 10.57 3.96
N PHE A 111 13.24 10.80 3.78
CA PHE A 111 12.22 9.76 3.76
C PHE A 111 11.62 9.68 2.36
N LEU A 112 11.55 8.47 1.82
CA LEU A 112 10.86 8.21 0.56
C LEU A 112 9.51 7.57 0.84
N HIS A 113 8.45 8.16 0.33
CA HIS A 113 7.15 7.51 0.22
C HIS A 113 7.00 6.90 -1.16
N LEU A 114 6.75 5.59 -1.19
CA LEU A 114 6.31 4.87 -2.36
C LEU A 114 4.78 4.77 -2.31
N MET A 115 4.13 5.29 -3.34
CA MET A 115 2.68 5.25 -3.51
C MET A 115 2.34 4.20 -4.57
N GLN A 116 1.77 3.11 -4.14
CA GLN A 116 1.33 2.05 -5.03
C GLN A 116 -0.19 2.01 -5.06
N LYS A 117 -0.74 1.57 -6.17
CA LYS A 117 -2.17 1.29 -6.24
C LYS A 117 -2.51 0.31 -5.11
N ALA A 118 -3.36 0.72 -4.18
CA ALA A 118 -3.84 -0.21 -3.17
C ALA A 118 -4.56 -1.34 -3.90
N GLU A 119 -4.11 -2.55 -3.71
CA GLU A 119 -4.90 -3.69 -4.12
C GLU A 119 -6.18 -3.62 -3.29
N ARG A 120 -7.31 -3.42 -3.96
CA ARG A 120 -8.61 -3.38 -3.27
C ARG A 120 -8.71 -4.58 -2.35
N PRO A 121 -9.02 -4.38 -1.05
CA PRO A 121 -9.41 -5.49 -0.20
C PRO A 121 -10.50 -6.27 -0.94
N LEU A 122 -10.52 -7.59 -0.76
CA LEU A 122 -11.55 -8.43 -1.36
C LEU A 122 -12.92 -7.86 -1.05
N GLY A 123 -13.50 -7.14 -2.01
CA GLY A 123 -14.84 -6.60 -1.87
C GLY A 123 -15.87 -7.74 -1.70
N PRO A 124 -17.07 -7.46 -1.16
CA PRO A 124 -18.14 -8.44 -1.05
C PRO A 124 -18.43 -9.17 -2.38
N GLU A 125 -18.25 -8.46 -3.48
CA GLU A 125 -18.49 -8.98 -4.83
C GLU A 125 -17.40 -9.96 -5.28
N GLN A 126 -16.15 -9.76 -4.92
CA GLN A 126 -15.07 -10.70 -5.23
C GLN A 126 -15.17 -11.96 -4.37
N ALA A 127 -15.59 -11.83 -3.11
CA ALA A 127 -15.89 -12.98 -2.26
C ALA A 127 -17.11 -13.77 -2.76
N ARG A 128 -18.09 -13.13 -3.41
CA ARG A 128 -19.25 -13.78 -4.05
C ARG A 128 -18.85 -14.60 -5.28
N ARG A 129 -17.73 -14.31 -5.92
CA ARG A 129 -17.23 -15.07 -7.09
C ARG A 129 -16.59 -16.41 -6.67
N LEU A 130 -16.38 -16.64 -5.40
CA LEU A 130 -15.86 -17.91 -4.89
C LEU A 130 -17.01 -18.89 -4.66
N SER A 131 -16.80 -20.15 -5.01
CA SER A 131 -17.74 -21.21 -4.65
C SER A 131 -17.81 -21.40 -3.14
N PRO A 132 -18.88 -22.01 -2.59
CA PRO A 132 -18.96 -22.29 -1.16
C PRO A 132 -17.70 -23.03 -0.65
N ARG A 133 -17.23 -24.02 -1.41
CA ARG A 133 -16.04 -24.79 -1.06
C ARG A 133 -14.75 -23.97 -1.08
N GLN A 134 -14.63 -23.05 -2.02
CA GLN A 134 -13.49 -22.12 -2.07
C GLN A 134 -13.50 -21.15 -0.89
N ARG A 135 -14.66 -20.75 -0.40
CA ARG A 135 -14.78 -19.91 0.80
C ARG A 135 -14.31 -20.65 2.05
N GLU A 136 -14.72 -21.91 2.24
CA GLU A 136 -14.26 -22.74 3.35
C GLU A 136 -12.73 -22.90 3.34
N VAL A 137 -12.14 -23.20 2.18
CA VAL A 137 -10.69 -23.26 2.02
C VAL A 137 -10.02 -21.93 2.36
N LEU A 138 -10.63 -20.83 1.93
CA LEU A 138 -10.13 -19.48 2.16
C LEU A 138 -10.13 -19.10 3.65
N GLU A 139 -11.21 -19.44 4.38
CA GLU A 139 -11.34 -19.20 5.83
C GLU A 139 -10.27 -19.97 6.63
N LEU A 140 -10.04 -21.24 6.28
CA LEU A 140 -9.01 -22.05 6.93
C LEU A 140 -7.58 -21.55 6.61
N LEU A 141 -7.36 -21.06 5.38
CA LEU A 141 -6.11 -20.38 5.03
C LEU A 141 -5.90 -19.11 5.86
N ALA A 142 -6.94 -18.34 6.10
CA ALA A 142 -6.89 -17.11 6.93
C ALA A 142 -6.52 -17.41 8.38
N GLN A 143 -6.92 -18.59 8.88
CA GLN A 143 -6.53 -19.10 10.20
C GLN A 143 -5.09 -19.61 10.24
N GLY A 144 -4.39 -19.66 9.10
CA GLY A 144 -3.00 -20.05 8.99
C GLY A 144 -2.77 -21.55 8.70
N LEU A 145 -3.82 -22.31 8.42
CA LEU A 145 -3.70 -23.74 8.11
C LEU A 145 -3.01 -23.94 6.74
N ARG A 146 -2.19 -24.99 6.67
CA ARG A 146 -1.54 -25.42 5.42
C ARG A 146 -2.47 -26.32 4.60
N ALA A 147 -2.19 -26.46 3.30
CA ALA A 147 -3.02 -27.25 2.40
C ALA A 147 -3.32 -28.69 2.90
N ARG A 148 -2.34 -29.33 3.54
CA ARG A 148 -2.50 -30.68 4.12
C ARG A 148 -3.47 -30.67 5.30
N GLU A 149 -3.38 -29.68 6.18
CA GLU A 149 -4.26 -29.54 7.35
C GLU A 149 -5.70 -29.21 6.92
N ILE A 150 -5.85 -28.35 5.92
CA ILE A 150 -7.13 -28.03 5.30
C ILE A 150 -7.74 -29.28 4.66
N ALA A 151 -6.93 -30.08 3.96
CA ALA A 151 -7.38 -31.32 3.34
C ALA A 151 -7.94 -32.30 4.38
N SER A 152 -7.23 -32.48 5.49
CA SER A 152 -7.69 -33.28 6.62
C SER A 152 -8.96 -32.73 7.25
N HIS A 153 -9.05 -31.40 7.43
CA HIS A 153 -10.20 -30.74 8.04
C HIS A 153 -11.47 -30.85 7.18
N LEU A 154 -11.29 -30.78 5.86
CA LEU A 154 -12.40 -30.78 4.90
C LEU A 154 -12.71 -32.14 4.29
N GLY A 155 -12.00 -33.19 4.67
CA GLY A 155 -12.15 -34.53 4.09
C GLY A 155 -11.81 -34.62 2.60
N LEU A 156 -10.81 -33.83 2.14
CA LEU A 156 -10.37 -33.74 0.76
C LEU A 156 -8.96 -34.32 0.57
N ALA A 157 -8.63 -34.66 -0.67
CA ALA A 157 -7.23 -34.90 -1.03
C ALA A 157 -6.45 -33.54 -1.04
N GLU A 158 -5.19 -33.58 -0.59
CA GLU A 158 -4.34 -32.37 -0.57
C GLU A 158 -4.21 -31.72 -1.95
N PHE A 159 -4.14 -32.52 -3.01
CA PHE A 159 -4.12 -32.04 -4.39
C PHE A 159 -5.38 -31.21 -4.73
N THR A 160 -6.56 -31.61 -4.27
CA THR A 160 -7.81 -30.89 -4.46
C THR A 160 -7.77 -29.52 -3.77
N VAL A 161 -7.27 -29.47 -2.54
CA VAL A 161 -7.10 -28.21 -1.81
C VAL A 161 -6.10 -27.30 -2.50
N ARG A 162 -4.97 -27.82 -2.98
CA ARG A 162 -4.00 -27.04 -3.77
C ARG A 162 -4.60 -26.45 -5.05
N ASN A 163 -5.49 -27.19 -5.72
CA ASN A 163 -6.23 -26.69 -6.88
C ASN A 163 -7.19 -25.56 -6.47
N HIS A 164 -7.95 -25.72 -5.39
CA HIS A 164 -8.80 -24.63 -4.87
C HIS A 164 -7.98 -23.38 -4.53
N ILE A 165 -6.84 -23.54 -3.88
CA ILE A 165 -5.94 -22.40 -3.58
C ILE A 165 -5.47 -21.71 -4.86
N ARG A 166 -5.13 -22.46 -5.90
CA ARG A 166 -4.71 -21.90 -7.21
C ARG A 166 -5.83 -21.11 -7.86
N GLU A 167 -7.05 -21.66 -7.87
CA GLU A 167 -8.24 -20.99 -8.42
C GLU A 167 -8.62 -19.76 -7.61
N ILE A 168 -8.57 -19.81 -6.28
CA ILE A 168 -8.79 -18.68 -5.40
C ILE A 168 -7.79 -17.56 -5.75
N ARG A 169 -6.49 -17.88 -5.83
CA ARG A 169 -5.47 -16.91 -6.22
C ARG A 169 -5.79 -16.25 -7.57
N SER A 170 -6.11 -17.04 -8.58
CA SER A 170 -6.46 -16.56 -9.91
C SER A 170 -7.68 -15.65 -9.89
N ARG A 171 -8.77 -16.05 -9.20
CA ARG A 171 -10.01 -15.26 -9.12
C ARG A 171 -9.86 -13.97 -8.31
N LEU A 172 -8.94 -13.97 -7.34
CA LEU A 172 -8.66 -12.83 -6.47
C LEU A 172 -7.53 -11.94 -7.00
N GLY A 173 -6.93 -12.29 -8.14
CA GLY A 173 -5.79 -11.57 -8.71
C GLY A 173 -4.57 -11.57 -7.79
N CYS A 174 -4.33 -12.67 -7.05
CA CYS A 174 -3.20 -12.80 -6.13
C CYS A 174 -2.10 -13.66 -6.73
N HIS A 175 -0.85 -13.22 -6.58
CA HIS A 175 0.32 -13.94 -7.08
C HIS A 175 0.87 -14.97 -6.07
N SER A 176 0.55 -14.83 -4.78
CA SER A 176 0.99 -15.76 -3.73
C SER A 176 -0.13 -16.10 -2.75
N GLN A 177 0.02 -17.21 -2.02
CA GLN A 177 -0.89 -17.58 -0.93
C GLN A 177 -0.79 -16.57 0.23
N LEU A 178 0.40 -16.02 0.48
CA LEU A 178 0.61 -15.01 1.51
C LEU A 178 -0.18 -13.73 1.21
N GLU A 179 -0.24 -13.35 -0.06
CA GLU A 179 -1.02 -12.21 -0.52
C GLU A 179 -2.54 -12.41 -0.32
N VAL A 180 -3.05 -13.63 -0.58
CA VAL A 180 -4.44 -14.00 -0.27
C VAL A 180 -4.72 -13.82 1.22
N VAL A 181 -3.86 -14.35 2.09
CA VAL A 181 -4.01 -14.24 3.55
C VAL A 181 -3.90 -12.78 4.01
N ALA A 182 -2.98 -12.01 3.44
CA ALA A 182 -2.84 -10.59 3.75
C ALA A 182 -4.09 -9.78 3.37
N LYS A 183 -4.67 -10.03 2.19
CA LYS A 183 -5.93 -9.40 1.76
C LYS A 183 -7.11 -9.74 2.68
N LEU A 184 -7.13 -10.94 3.25
CA LEU A 184 -8.18 -11.36 4.19
C LEU A 184 -8.03 -10.72 5.56
N ARG A 185 -6.80 -10.71 6.11
CA ARG A 185 -6.52 -10.15 7.44
C ARG A 185 -6.78 -8.66 7.52
N ARG A 186 -6.57 -7.92 6.44
CA ARG A 186 -6.92 -6.49 6.35
C ARG A 186 -8.42 -6.21 6.55
N ARG A 187 -9.28 -7.23 6.37
CA ARG A 187 -10.73 -7.14 6.58
C ARG A 187 -11.16 -7.43 8.02
N GLN A 188 -10.29 -8.04 8.84
CA GLN A 188 -10.58 -8.42 10.24
C GLN A 188 -10.00 -7.45 11.27
N ILE A 189 -9.37 -6.35 10.82
CA ILE A 189 -8.85 -5.28 11.70
C ILE A 189 -9.81 -4.06 11.62
N VAL A 190 -11.09 -4.37 11.67
CA VAL A 190 -12.15 -3.42 12.01
C VAL A 190 -13.03 -4.07 13.06
#